data_2f3ba13c7b7c6b09e8b835719f6ac68a
#
_entry.id   2f3ba13c7b7c6b09e8b835719f6ac68a
#
_cell.length_a   1.000
_cell.length_b   1.000
_cell.length_c   1.000
_cell.angle_alpha   90.00
_cell.angle_beta   90.00
_cell.angle_gamma   90.00
#
_symmetry.space_group_name_H-M   'P 1'
#
loop_
_entity.id
_entity.type
_entity.pdbx_description
1 polymer ?
#
loop_
_entity_poly.entity_id
_entity_poly.type
_entity_poly.pdbx_seq_one_letter_code
_entity_poly.pdbx_strand_id
1 'polypeptide(L)'
;MTFKGILDDVSTWAGRHGLPVFFGDEYTRNVLANQITGDFVFVDMPGGVQTYSDLAPEPFGVSVLIQVLGTSHYLRDDTAETEVLDRTFTVITDIARQAGCNYVSGAANVVKRQNIYDSPKSGWEITLNISE
;
A
#
# COMPACT_ATOMS: atom_id res chain seq x y z
N MET A 1 -8.81 -16.16 -6.29
CA MET A 1 -7.99 -15.08 -5.66
C MET A 1 -7.32 -15.64 -4.42
N THR A 2 -6.04 -15.37 -4.26
CA THR A 2 -5.27 -15.77 -3.06
C THR A 2 -4.50 -14.57 -2.53
N PHE A 3 -4.17 -14.59 -1.24
CA PHE A 3 -3.32 -13.53 -0.66
C PHE A 3 -1.95 -13.47 -1.34
N LYS A 4 -1.38 -14.63 -1.63
CA LYS A 4 -0.12 -14.72 -2.35
C LYS A 4 -0.23 -14.10 -3.75
N GLY A 5 -1.30 -14.37 -4.47
CA GLY A 5 -1.54 -13.80 -5.79
C GLY A 5 -1.62 -12.27 -5.75
N ILE A 6 -2.32 -11.71 -4.77
CA ILE A 6 -2.40 -10.26 -4.59
C ILE A 6 -1.01 -9.68 -4.30
N LEU A 7 -0.26 -10.31 -3.40
CA LEU A 7 1.09 -9.88 -3.06
C LEU A 7 2.03 -9.94 -4.26
N ASP A 8 1.94 -11.01 -5.05
CA ASP A 8 2.74 -11.17 -6.28
C ASP A 8 2.41 -10.08 -7.31
N ASP A 9 1.14 -9.73 -7.46
CA ASP A 9 0.71 -8.68 -8.38
C ASP A 9 1.23 -7.31 -7.93
N VAL A 10 1.08 -6.98 -6.66
CA VAL A 10 1.61 -5.72 -6.12
C VAL A 10 3.12 -5.67 -6.27
N SER A 11 3.81 -6.78 -6.03
CA SER A 11 5.27 -6.87 -6.21
C SER A 11 5.68 -6.63 -7.67
N THR A 12 4.91 -7.13 -8.61
CA THR A 12 5.13 -6.90 -10.04
C THR A 12 4.96 -5.42 -10.39
N TRP A 13 3.88 -4.80 -9.90
CA TRP A 13 3.59 -3.38 -10.18
C TRP A 13 4.63 -2.46 -9.55
N ALA A 14 5.01 -2.71 -8.30
CA ALA A 14 6.04 -1.95 -7.61
C ALA A 14 7.41 -2.15 -8.26
N GLY A 15 7.70 -3.35 -8.75
CA GLY A 15 8.96 -3.68 -9.43
C GLY A 15 9.20 -2.87 -10.69
N ARG A 16 8.14 -2.41 -11.36
CA ARG A 16 8.25 -1.50 -12.52
C ARG A 16 8.86 -0.15 -12.14
N HIS A 17 8.74 0.23 -10.87
CA HIS A 17 9.32 1.46 -10.31
C HIS A 17 10.62 1.19 -9.55
N GLY A 18 11.09 -0.06 -9.55
CA GLY A 18 12.31 -0.45 -8.85
C GLY A 18 12.19 -0.48 -7.33
N LEU A 19 10.97 -0.58 -6.79
CA LEU A 19 10.76 -0.54 -5.35
C LEU A 19 10.61 -1.95 -4.76
N PRO A 20 11.23 -2.21 -3.60
CA PRO A 20 11.01 -3.45 -2.86
C PRO A 20 9.61 -3.45 -2.22
N VAL A 21 9.04 -4.63 -2.06
CA VAL A 21 7.75 -4.82 -1.40
C VAL A 21 7.95 -5.66 -0.14
N PHE A 22 7.37 -5.20 0.95
CA PHE A 22 7.37 -5.89 2.23
C PHE A 22 5.93 -6.17 2.63
N PHE A 23 5.74 -7.24 3.40
CA PHE A 23 4.43 -7.69 3.84
C PHE A 23 4.44 -7.85 5.37
N GLY A 24 3.39 -7.39 6.02
CA GLY A 24 3.25 -7.56 7.45
C GLY A 24 2.18 -6.69 8.07
N ASP A 25 2.02 -6.82 9.39
CA ASP A 25 1.12 -6.00 10.19
C ASP A 25 1.77 -4.65 10.57
N GLU A 26 1.03 -3.83 11.31
CA GLU A 26 1.51 -2.51 11.73
C GLU A 26 2.81 -2.57 12.54
N TYR A 27 2.92 -3.54 13.45
CA TYR A 27 4.14 -3.73 14.22
C TYR A 27 5.32 -4.07 13.33
N THR A 28 5.15 -5.00 12.40
CA THR A 28 6.17 -5.40 11.44
C THR A 28 6.58 -4.21 10.56
N ARG A 29 5.61 -3.39 10.12
CA ARG A 29 5.89 -2.17 9.34
C ARG A 29 6.80 -1.22 10.11
N ASN A 30 6.50 -0.98 11.39
CA ASN A 30 7.31 -0.06 12.20
C ASN A 30 8.74 -0.59 12.39
N VAL A 31 8.90 -1.88 12.64
CA VAL A 31 10.23 -2.50 12.77
C VAL A 31 11.03 -2.40 11.46
N LEU A 32 10.41 -2.74 10.34
CA LEU A 32 11.07 -2.69 9.04
C LEU A 32 11.37 -1.26 8.59
N ALA A 33 10.50 -0.29 8.90
CA ALA A 33 10.73 1.11 8.58
C ALA A 33 12.04 1.64 9.19
N ASN A 34 12.46 1.12 10.35
CA ASN A 34 13.73 1.46 10.97
C ASN A 34 14.94 0.96 10.19
N GLN A 35 14.76 -0.03 9.31
CA GLN A 35 15.85 -0.69 8.57
C GLN A 35 15.94 -0.26 7.11
N ILE A 36 14.92 0.42 6.60
CA ILE A 36 14.82 0.79 5.18
C ILE A 36 15.10 2.27 5.01
N THR A 37 16.05 2.62 4.15
CA THR A 37 16.44 4.02 3.90
C THR A 37 15.89 4.57 2.60
N GLY A 38 15.62 3.73 1.60
CA GLY A 38 15.05 4.15 0.31
C GLY A 38 13.52 4.11 0.29
N ASP A 39 12.95 4.40 -0.85
CA ASP A 39 11.51 4.24 -1.06
C ASP A 39 11.14 2.76 -1.09
N PHE A 40 9.96 2.42 -0.59
CA PHE A 40 9.49 1.04 -0.51
C PHE A 40 7.97 0.97 -0.54
N VAL A 41 7.46 -0.22 -0.80
CA VAL A 41 6.03 -0.52 -0.77
C VAL A 41 5.75 -1.48 0.37
N PHE A 42 4.71 -1.21 1.12
CA PHE A 42 4.23 -2.07 2.20
C PHE A 42 2.83 -2.56 1.92
N VAL A 43 2.60 -3.86 2.13
CA VAL A 43 1.29 -4.50 1.93
C VAL A 43 0.84 -5.14 3.23
N ASP A 44 -0.37 -4.85 3.64
CA ASP A 44 -1.02 -5.49 4.78
C ASP A 44 -2.45 -5.89 4.40
N MET A 45 -2.86 -7.06 4.86
CA MET A 45 -4.21 -7.58 4.68
C MET A 45 -4.87 -7.73 6.05
N PRO A 46 -5.27 -6.60 6.69
CA PRO A 46 -5.57 -6.58 8.11
C PRO A 46 -6.89 -7.27 8.50
N GLY A 47 -7.58 -7.85 7.57
CA GLY A 47 -8.89 -8.46 7.81
C GLY A 47 -9.96 -7.82 6.96
N GLY A 48 -11.19 -7.82 7.39
CA GLY A 48 -12.29 -7.36 6.53
C GLY A 48 -12.59 -8.36 5.44
N VAL A 49 -12.39 -9.63 5.74
CA VAL A 49 -12.76 -10.72 4.82
C VAL A 49 -14.28 -10.84 4.84
N GLN A 50 -14.89 -10.73 3.68
CA GLN A 50 -16.31 -10.97 3.52
C GLN A 50 -16.56 -12.45 3.31
N THR A 51 -17.52 -12.98 4.06
CA THR A 51 -17.93 -14.38 3.94
C THR A 51 -19.25 -14.46 3.20
N TYR A 52 -19.56 -15.65 2.70
CA TYR A 52 -20.82 -15.91 2.04
C TYR A 52 -21.98 -15.80 3.02
N SER A 53 -23.09 -15.29 2.52
CA SER A 53 -24.40 -15.35 3.16
C SER A 53 -25.24 -16.37 2.41
N ASP A 54 -26.03 -17.17 3.16
CA ASP A 54 -26.97 -18.12 2.57
C ASP A 54 -28.05 -17.42 1.74
N LEU A 55 -28.37 -16.16 2.07
CA LEU A 55 -29.40 -15.40 1.38
C LEU A 55 -28.87 -14.68 0.14
N ALA A 56 -27.59 -14.36 0.11
CA ALA A 56 -26.94 -13.67 -0.99
C ALA A 56 -25.46 -14.08 -1.00
N PRO A 57 -25.12 -15.21 -1.63
CA PRO A 57 -23.74 -15.69 -1.68
C PRO A 57 -22.89 -14.70 -2.46
N GLU A 58 -22.15 -13.88 -1.73
CA GLU A 58 -21.20 -12.93 -2.30
C GLU A 58 -19.86 -13.60 -2.56
N PRO A 59 -19.15 -13.16 -3.61
CA PRO A 59 -17.77 -13.59 -3.78
C PRO A 59 -16.92 -13.23 -2.57
N PHE A 60 -15.89 -14.04 -2.34
CA PHE A 60 -14.89 -13.76 -1.31
C PHE A 60 -14.28 -12.37 -1.54
N GLY A 61 -14.20 -11.58 -0.47
CA GLY A 61 -13.60 -10.25 -0.51
C GLY A 61 -12.59 -10.04 0.59
N VAL A 62 -11.61 -9.19 0.34
CA VAL A 62 -10.54 -8.87 1.29
C VAL A 62 -10.17 -7.40 1.21
N SER A 63 -9.87 -6.80 2.36
CA SER A 63 -9.28 -5.46 2.43
C SER A 63 -7.76 -5.57 2.39
N VAL A 64 -7.13 -4.77 1.54
CA VAL A 64 -5.69 -4.72 1.38
C VAL A 64 -5.23 -3.28 1.59
N LEU A 65 -4.34 -3.07 2.54
CA LEU A 65 -3.66 -1.79 2.76
C LEU A 65 -2.35 -1.80 2.00
N ILE A 66 -2.13 -0.78 1.18
CA ILE A 66 -0.87 -0.60 0.45
C ILE A 66 -0.33 0.78 0.79
N GLN A 67 0.92 0.85 1.23
CA GLN A 67 1.63 2.09 1.48
C GLN A 67 2.85 2.17 0.57
N VAL A 68 3.07 3.35 -0.01
CA VAL A 68 4.31 3.67 -0.74
C VAL A 68 4.96 4.81 0.03
N LEU A 69 6.11 4.56 0.61
CA LEU A 69 6.76 5.46 1.56
C LEU A 69 8.22 5.66 1.22
N GLY A 70 8.75 6.80 1.65
CA GLY A 70 10.18 7.12 1.61
C GLY A 70 10.58 7.84 2.88
N THR A 71 11.86 8.18 3.00
CA THR A 71 12.38 8.89 4.18
C THR A 71 11.73 10.25 4.31
N SER A 72 11.18 10.54 5.49
CA SER A 72 10.50 11.81 5.77
C SER A 72 11.49 12.94 6.03
N HIS A 73 11.20 14.09 5.43
CA HIS A 73 11.89 15.37 5.68
C HIS A 73 10.93 16.41 6.26
N TYR A 74 9.83 15.95 6.85
CA TYR A 74 8.74 16.81 7.34
C TYR A 74 9.27 17.81 8.39
N LEU A 75 8.98 19.09 8.17
CA LEU A 75 9.45 20.22 8.97
C LEU A 75 10.98 20.42 9.00
N ARG A 76 11.72 19.74 8.13
CA ARG A 76 13.19 19.87 8.03
C ARG A 76 13.61 20.46 6.69
N ASP A 77 13.03 19.96 5.61
CA ASP A 77 13.35 20.35 4.25
C ASP A 77 12.10 20.17 3.38
N ASP A 78 11.40 21.26 3.12
CA ASP A 78 10.13 21.21 2.37
C ASP A 78 10.32 20.73 0.93
N THR A 79 11.46 21.08 0.31
CA THR A 79 11.75 20.63 -1.06
C THR A 79 11.97 19.12 -1.10
N ALA A 80 12.77 18.58 -0.19
CA ALA A 80 13.02 17.15 -0.10
C ALA A 80 11.74 16.38 0.25
N GLU A 81 10.93 16.90 1.15
CA GLU A 81 9.64 16.28 1.50
C GLU A 81 8.69 16.25 0.30
N THR A 82 8.60 17.35 -0.44
CA THR A 82 7.76 17.42 -1.65
C THR A 82 8.22 16.41 -2.70
N GLU A 83 9.52 16.25 -2.88
CA GLU A 83 10.08 15.27 -3.82
C GLU A 83 9.70 13.84 -3.42
N VAL A 84 9.76 13.50 -2.13
CA VAL A 84 9.33 12.19 -1.62
C VAL A 84 7.83 11.98 -1.89
N LEU A 85 7.00 12.98 -1.60
CA LEU A 85 5.57 12.91 -1.83
C LEU A 85 5.24 12.74 -3.31
N ASP A 86 5.94 13.44 -4.21
CA ASP A 86 5.72 13.33 -5.65
C ASP A 86 6.12 11.95 -6.18
N ARG A 87 7.29 11.45 -5.79
CA ARG A 87 7.76 10.11 -6.21
C ARG A 87 6.79 9.02 -5.77
N THR A 88 6.43 9.04 -4.49
CA THR A 88 5.55 8.02 -3.91
C THR A 88 4.13 8.13 -4.43
N PHE A 89 3.65 9.33 -4.75
CA PHE A 89 2.34 9.53 -5.37
C PHE A 89 2.26 8.88 -6.76
N THR A 90 3.29 9.04 -7.57
CA THR A 90 3.35 8.41 -8.89
C THR A 90 3.23 6.89 -8.78
N VAL A 91 3.91 6.29 -7.81
CA VAL A 91 3.87 4.83 -7.60
C VAL A 91 2.51 4.38 -7.10
N ILE A 92 1.95 5.03 -6.06
CA ILE A 92 0.68 4.61 -5.47
C ILE A 92 -0.48 4.74 -6.46
N THR A 93 -0.48 5.78 -7.29
CA THR A 93 -1.52 5.96 -8.30
C THR A 93 -1.42 4.93 -9.41
N ASP A 94 -0.22 4.53 -9.81
CA ASP A 94 -0.03 3.45 -10.77
C ASP A 94 -0.51 2.10 -10.19
N ILE A 95 -0.16 1.79 -8.95
CA ILE A 95 -0.63 0.57 -8.27
C ILE A 95 -2.17 0.57 -8.19
N ALA A 96 -2.77 1.69 -7.81
CA ALA A 96 -4.23 1.81 -7.74
C ALA A 96 -4.89 1.57 -9.09
N ARG A 97 -4.32 2.12 -10.16
CA ARG A 97 -4.83 1.92 -11.52
C ARG A 97 -4.70 0.46 -11.95
N GLN A 98 -3.56 -0.18 -11.68
CA GLN A 98 -3.36 -1.59 -12.02
C GLN A 98 -4.34 -2.48 -11.25
N ALA A 99 -4.55 -2.20 -9.98
CA ALA A 99 -5.54 -2.93 -9.17
C ALA A 99 -6.95 -2.79 -9.74
N GLY A 100 -7.33 -1.58 -10.17
CA GLY A 100 -8.63 -1.33 -10.80
C GLY A 100 -8.82 -2.06 -12.12
N CYS A 101 -7.74 -2.34 -12.85
CA CYS A 101 -7.78 -3.11 -14.10
C CYS A 101 -7.82 -4.62 -13.88
N ASN A 102 -7.29 -5.11 -12.77
CA ASN A 102 -7.08 -6.54 -12.54
C ASN A 102 -8.05 -7.16 -11.54
N TYR A 103 -8.67 -6.33 -10.70
CA TYR A 103 -9.58 -6.79 -9.65
C TYR A 103 -10.89 -6.04 -9.68
N VAL A 104 -11.94 -6.70 -9.22
CA VAL A 104 -13.18 -6.00 -8.86
C VAL A 104 -12.92 -5.35 -7.50
N SER A 105 -12.85 -4.03 -7.47
CA SER A 105 -12.59 -3.29 -6.24
C SER A 105 -13.57 -2.14 -6.10
N GLY A 106 -13.86 -1.78 -4.84
CA GLY A 106 -14.61 -0.57 -4.54
C GLY A 106 -13.77 0.68 -4.78
N ALA A 107 -14.41 1.85 -4.71
CA ALA A 107 -13.71 3.12 -4.75
C ALA A 107 -12.71 3.21 -3.60
N ALA A 108 -11.51 3.68 -3.90
CA ALA A 108 -10.45 3.82 -2.93
C ALA A 108 -9.93 5.25 -2.94
N ASN A 109 -9.61 5.75 -1.75
CA ASN A 109 -9.00 7.07 -1.58
C ASN A 109 -7.51 6.92 -1.37
N VAL A 110 -6.74 7.75 -2.06
CA VAL A 110 -5.30 7.88 -1.83
C VAL A 110 -5.12 8.89 -0.69
N VAL A 111 -4.55 8.44 0.41
CA VAL A 111 -4.40 9.22 1.64
C VAL A 111 -2.93 9.53 1.86
N LYS A 112 -2.63 10.81 2.09
CA LYS A 112 -1.27 11.24 2.43
C LYS A 112 -0.92 10.82 3.86
N ARG A 113 0.29 10.28 4.03
CA ARG A 113 0.87 9.96 5.34
C ARG A 113 2.22 10.65 5.46
N GLN A 114 2.43 11.39 6.52
CA GLN A 114 3.69 12.12 6.76
C GLN A 114 4.19 11.87 8.16
N ASN A 115 5.52 11.75 8.27
CA ASN A 115 6.22 11.65 9.55
C ASN A 115 5.69 10.51 10.43
N ILE A 116 5.41 9.37 9.81
CA ILE A 116 4.90 8.18 10.51
C ILE A 116 6.03 7.20 10.81
N TYR A 117 5.81 6.35 11.80
CA TYR A 117 6.76 5.38 12.36
C TYR A 117 7.91 6.00 13.16
N ASP A 118 8.62 5.19 13.94
CA ASP A 118 9.74 5.62 14.78
C ASP A 118 10.92 6.13 13.95
N SER A 119 11.19 5.48 12.82
CA SER A 119 12.03 6.04 11.76
C SER A 119 11.11 6.75 10.77
N PRO A 120 11.05 8.10 10.77
CA PRO A 120 9.98 8.80 10.07
C PRO A 120 9.95 8.52 8.57
N LYS A 121 8.76 8.18 8.09
CA LYS A 121 8.46 7.93 6.69
C LYS A 121 7.31 8.81 6.24
N SER A 122 7.33 9.20 4.98
CA SER A 122 6.25 9.96 4.34
C SER A 122 5.92 9.37 2.98
N GLY A 123 4.68 9.50 2.58
CA GLY A 123 4.19 9.03 1.30
C GLY A 123 2.68 8.93 1.28
N TRP A 124 2.18 7.87 0.69
CA TRP A 124 0.74 7.70 0.45
C TRP A 124 0.30 6.30 0.77
N GLU A 125 -0.97 6.16 1.12
CA GLU A 125 -1.57 4.85 1.32
C GLU A 125 -2.92 4.76 0.63
N ILE A 126 -3.31 3.55 0.32
CA ILE A 126 -4.61 3.21 -0.25
C ILE A 126 -5.12 1.94 0.42
N THR A 127 -6.41 1.90 0.68
CA THR A 127 -7.08 0.67 1.12
C THR A 127 -7.98 0.19 -0.01
N LEU A 128 -7.70 -0.99 -0.51
CA LEU A 128 -8.48 -1.63 -1.57
C LEU A 128 -9.40 -2.68 -0.97
N ASN A 129 -10.67 -2.65 -1.35
CA ASN A 129 -11.62 -3.72 -1.05
C ASN A 129 -11.75 -4.55 -2.32
N ILE A 130 -11.06 -5.69 -2.34
CA ILE A 130 -10.94 -6.56 -3.49
C ILE A 130 -11.93 -7.70 -3.35
N SER A 131 -12.69 -7.99 -4.41
CA SER A 131 -13.59 -9.14 -4.47
C SER A 131 -13.41 -9.91 -5.77
N GLU A 132 -13.81 -11.15 -5.74
CA GLU A 132 -13.87 -11.99 -6.95
C GLU A 132 -15.10 -11.73 -7.80
#